data_42e39bb25be16bbfae82f0a7a9913234
#
_entry.id   42e39bb25be16bbfae82f0a7a9913234
#
_cell.length_a   1.000
_cell.length_b   1.000
_cell.length_c   1.000
_cell.angle_alpha   90.00
_cell.angle_beta   90.00
_cell.angle_gamma   90.00
#
_symmetry.space_group_name_H-M   'P 1'
#
loop_
_entity.id
_entity.type
_entity.pdbx_description
1 polymer ?
#
loop_
_entity_poly.entity_id
_entity_poly.type
_entity_poly.pdbx_seq_one_letter_code
_entity_poly.pdbx_strand_id
1 'polypeptide(L)'
;MSLSIFEKLQLADEKNLLIQGLPSSIEKQFSKLSFAKNVTPLLKNRKIDFALVFAVNEVQLNGILRDVMPNLKENSKFWVAYPKATSKIVTDLNRESSWNQLTGGGYESIERIELDHVWSALRFTRCEMEAVVNG
;
A
#
# COMPACT_ATOMS: atom_id res chain seq x y z
N MET A 1 20.53 14.89 3.91
CA MET A 1 19.65 15.10 2.78
C MET A 1 18.45 14.17 2.85
N SER A 2 17.25 14.72 2.75
CA SER A 2 16.08 13.88 2.87
C SER A 2 15.71 13.26 1.52
N LEU A 3 15.16 12.06 1.57
CA LEU A 3 14.70 11.39 0.37
C LEU A 3 13.38 12.00 -0.09
N SER A 4 13.15 12.01 -1.39
CA SER A 4 11.84 12.37 -1.91
C SER A 4 10.85 11.27 -1.55
N ILE A 5 9.55 11.59 -1.65
CA ILE A 5 8.52 10.61 -1.34
C ILE A 5 8.63 9.39 -2.27
N PHE A 6 9.03 9.59 -3.52
CA PHE A 6 9.17 8.49 -4.45
C PHE A 6 10.34 7.59 -4.11
N GLU A 7 11.43 8.20 -3.61
CA GLU A 7 12.58 7.42 -3.17
C GLU A 7 12.24 6.60 -1.93
N LYS A 8 11.48 7.19 -1.01
CA LYS A 8 11.03 6.46 0.18
C LYS A 8 10.17 5.26 -0.20
N LEU A 9 9.32 5.43 -1.20
CA LEU A 9 8.43 4.38 -1.67
C LEU A 9 9.13 3.40 -2.61
N GLN A 10 10.39 3.68 -2.94
CA GLN A 10 11.18 2.82 -3.82
C GLN A 10 10.56 2.67 -5.20
N LEU A 11 9.89 3.73 -5.66
CA LEU A 11 9.31 3.74 -6.99
C LEU A 11 10.42 3.86 -8.03
N ALA A 12 10.43 2.97 -9.00
CA ALA A 12 11.45 2.95 -10.03
C ALA A 12 10.79 3.00 -11.41
N ASP A 13 10.78 1.88 -12.11
CA ASP A 13 10.27 1.86 -13.48
C ASP A 13 8.97 1.08 -13.62
N GLU A 14 8.26 0.92 -12.53
CA GLU A 14 6.95 0.26 -12.58
C GLU A 14 6.01 1.04 -13.50
N LYS A 15 5.21 0.32 -14.27
CA LYS A 15 4.35 0.94 -15.27
C LYS A 15 2.88 0.99 -14.89
N ASN A 16 2.41 -0.03 -14.18
CA ASN A 16 1.00 -0.11 -13.80
C ASN A 16 0.85 0.31 -12.35
N LEU A 17 0.64 1.61 -12.15
CA LEU A 17 0.60 2.20 -10.83
C LEU A 17 -0.82 2.43 -10.37
N LEU A 18 -1.09 2.06 -9.12
CA LEU A 18 -2.36 2.34 -8.47
C LEU A 18 -2.09 3.12 -7.19
N ILE A 19 -2.71 4.31 -7.07
CA ILE A 19 -2.66 5.09 -5.83
C ILE A 19 -4.09 5.43 -5.48
N GLN A 20 -4.59 4.82 -4.43
CA GLN A 20 -6.00 4.95 -4.04
C GLN A 20 -6.11 5.67 -2.71
N GLY A 21 -7.04 6.63 -2.65
CA GLY A 21 -7.30 7.37 -1.42
C GLY A 21 -6.31 8.47 -1.11
N LEU A 22 -5.58 8.95 -2.12
CA LEU A 22 -4.52 9.94 -1.94
C LEU A 22 -5.03 11.19 -1.24
N PRO A 23 -4.46 11.55 -0.07
CA PRO A 23 -4.90 12.76 0.65
C PRO A 23 -4.47 14.03 -0.08
N SER A 24 -5.30 15.07 0.03
CA SER A 24 -5.00 16.33 -0.61
C SER A 24 -3.70 16.96 -0.11
N SER A 25 -3.33 16.69 1.13
CA SER A 25 -2.10 17.24 1.70
C SER A 25 -0.84 16.72 1.02
N ILE A 26 -0.92 15.55 0.38
CA ILE A 26 0.22 14.93 -0.28
C ILE A 26 0.08 14.98 -1.80
N GLU A 27 -1.11 15.27 -2.27
CA GLU A 27 -1.45 15.15 -3.69
C GLU A 27 -0.49 15.90 -4.62
N LYS A 28 -0.03 17.06 -4.19
CA LYS A 28 0.88 17.87 -5.01
C LYS A 28 2.17 17.13 -5.35
N GLN A 29 2.65 16.30 -4.45
CA GLN A 29 3.90 15.58 -4.66
C GLN A 29 3.76 14.52 -5.75
N PHE A 30 2.53 14.15 -6.09
CA PHE A 30 2.25 13.15 -7.10
C PHE A 30 1.73 13.74 -8.41
N SER A 31 1.70 15.06 -8.54
CA SER A 31 1.02 15.71 -9.65
C SER A 31 1.61 15.38 -11.04
N LYS A 32 2.89 15.01 -11.09
CA LYS A 32 3.54 14.68 -12.34
C LYS A 32 3.60 13.18 -12.62
N LEU A 33 3.03 12.39 -11.73
CA LEU A 33 3.06 10.94 -11.88
C LEU A 33 1.73 10.47 -12.45
N SER A 34 1.80 9.58 -13.44
CA SER A 34 0.59 8.96 -13.99
C SER A 34 0.25 7.72 -13.20
N PHE A 35 -0.96 7.65 -12.69
CA PHE A 35 -1.41 6.50 -11.91
C PHE A 35 -2.92 6.39 -11.97
N ALA A 36 -3.43 5.18 -11.72
CA ALA A 36 -4.86 4.96 -11.60
C ALA A 36 -5.28 5.19 -10.16
N LYS A 37 -6.49 5.70 -9.97
CA LYS A 37 -7.04 5.96 -8.64
C LYS A 37 -7.90 4.81 -8.13
N ASN A 38 -8.27 3.91 -9.03
CA ASN A 38 -9.05 2.72 -8.70
C ASN A 38 -8.61 1.59 -9.59
N VAL A 39 -8.98 0.36 -9.22
CA VAL A 39 -8.67 -0.79 -10.06
C VAL A 39 -9.50 -0.69 -11.33
N THR A 40 -8.83 -0.49 -12.45
CA THR A 40 -9.45 -0.39 -13.77
C THR A 40 -9.29 -1.72 -14.50
N PRO A 41 -10.01 -1.92 -15.62
CA PRO A 41 -9.82 -3.15 -16.40
C PRO A 41 -8.36 -3.39 -16.81
N LEU A 42 -7.60 -2.32 -17.02
CA LEU A 42 -6.19 -2.45 -17.39
C LEU A 42 -5.31 -2.96 -16.25
N LEU A 43 -5.79 -2.87 -15.02
CA LEU A 43 -5.03 -3.29 -13.85
C LEU A 43 -5.47 -4.64 -13.30
N LYS A 44 -6.46 -5.26 -13.90
CA LYS A 44 -6.96 -6.54 -13.42
C LYS A 44 -6.06 -7.69 -13.84
N ASN A 45 -6.27 -8.85 -13.22
CA ASN A 45 -5.55 -10.08 -13.54
C ASN A 45 -4.06 -9.97 -13.23
N ARG A 46 -3.76 -9.46 -12.04
CA ARG A 46 -2.38 -9.36 -11.54
C ARG A 46 -1.50 -8.46 -12.38
N LYS A 47 -2.04 -7.31 -12.76
CA LYS A 47 -1.31 -6.34 -13.57
C LYS A 47 -0.67 -5.21 -12.77
N ILE A 48 -1.03 -5.06 -11.49
CA ILE A 48 -0.54 -3.94 -10.70
C ILE A 48 0.91 -4.17 -10.29
N ASP A 49 1.80 -3.30 -10.73
CA ASP A 49 3.22 -3.33 -10.39
C ASP A 49 3.53 -2.63 -9.09
N PHE A 50 2.81 -1.56 -8.81
CA PHE A 50 3.03 -0.72 -7.65
C PHE A 50 1.69 -0.24 -7.16
N ALA A 51 1.42 -0.42 -5.88
CA ALA A 51 0.18 0.05 -5.28
C ALA A 51 0.48 0.79 -3.98
N LEU A 52 -0.13 1.95 -3.83
CA LEU A 52 -0.09 2.72 -2.59
C LEU A 52 -1.54 3.05 -2.24
N VAL A 53 -2.03 2.50 -1.13
CA VAL A 53 -3.40 2.73 -0.72
C VAL A 53 -3.40 3.47 0.62
N PHE A 54 -4.30 4.43 0.75
CA PHE A 54 -4.45 5.22 1.97
C PHE A 54 -5.77 4.84 2.64
N ALA A 55 -5.73 4.56 3.92
CA ALA A 55 -6.93 4.21 4.68
C ALA A 55 -6.84 4.84 6.06
N VAL A 56 -7.99 5.20 6.62
CA VAL A 56 -8.07 5.79 7.95
C VAL A 56 -8.64 4.82 8.98
N ASN A 57 -9.23 3.72 8.55
CA ASN A 57 -9.73 2.71 9.48
C ASN A 57 -9.73 1.33 8.82
N GLU A 58 -9.95 0.31 9.64
CA GLU A 58 -9.90 -1.08 9.20
C GLU A 58 -10.98 -1.42 8.18
N VAL A 59 -12.17 -0.90 8.37
CA VAL A 59 -13.29 -1.19 7.45
C VAL A 59 -12.95 -0.67 6.06
N GLN A 60 -12.45 0.55 5.99
CA GLN A 60 -12.05 1.14 4.72
C GLN A 60 -10.91 0.35 4.08
N LEU A 61 -9.92 -0.01 4.88
CA LEU A 61 -8.78 -0.77 4.37
C LEU A 61 -9.22 -2.11 3.80
N ASN A 62 -10.04 -2.84 4.54
CA ASN A 62 -10.48 -4.15 4.10
C ASN A 62 -11.27 -4.08 2.79
N GLY A 63 -12.05 -3.03 2.62
CA GLY A 63 -12.77 -2.82 1.37
C GLY A 63 -11.83 -2.59 0.19
N ILE A 64 -10.79 -1.79 0.42
CA ILE A 64 -9.79 -1.53 -0.61
C ILE A 64 -9.02 -2.80 -0.95
N LEU A 65 -8.62 -3.55 0.07
CA LEU A 65 -7.84 -4.78 -0.14
C LEU A 65 -8.60 -5.81 -0.95
N ARG A 66 -9.90 -5.87 -0.79
CA ARG A 66 -10.73 -6.79 -1.54
C ARG A 66 -10.58 -6.60 -3.05
N ASP A 67 -10.42 -5.34 -3.48
CA ASP A 67 -10.27 -5.01 -4.89
C ASP A 67 -8.81 -5.07 -5.34
N VAL A 68 -7.88 -4.71 -4.48
CA VAL A 68 -6.49 -4.54 -4.87
C VAL A 68 -5.70 -5.85 -4.83
N MET A 69 -5.84 -6.61 -3.74
CA MET A 69 -5.01 -7.80 -3.56
C MET A 69 -5.09 -8.81 -4.69
N PRO A 70 -6.28 -9.14 -5.24
CA PRO A 70 -6.34 -10.12 -6.33
C PRO A 70 -5.66 -9.65 -7.61
N ASN A 71 -5.37 -8.35 -7.72
CA ASN A 71 -4.83 -7.77 -8.94
C ASN A 71 -3.37 -7.35 -8.83
N LEU A 72 -2.74 -7.63 -7.69
CA LEU A 72 -1.32 -7.36 -7.52
C LEU A 72 -0.49 -8.43 -8.21
N LYS A 73 0.58 -7.98 -8.88
CA LYS A 73 1.56 -8.90 -9.41
C LYS A 73 2.28 -9.61 -8.25
N GLU A 74 2.86 -10.74 -8.56
CA GLU A 74 3.56 -11.53 -7.56
C GLU A 74 4.66 -10.75 -6.84
N ASN A 75 5.38 -9.94 -7.60
CA ASN A 75 6.50 -9.16 -7.03
C ASN A 75 6.19 -7.66 -7.00
N SER A 76 4.93 -7.29 -6.90
CA SER A 76 4.55 -5.88 -6.86
C SER A 76 5.06 -5.23 -5.58
N LYS A 77 5.26 -3.92 -5.66
CA LYS A 77 5.56 -3.11 -4.48
C LYS A 77 4.22 -2.61 -3.94
N PHE A 78 3.84 -3.10 -2.77
CA PHE A 78 2.55 -2.79 -2.18
C PHE A 78 2.74 -2.07 -0.86
N TRP A 79 2.21 -0.86 -0.78
CA TRP A 79 2.29 -0.01 0.40
C TRP A 79 0.89 0.31 0.91
N VAL A 80 0.73 0.24 2.22
CA VAL A 80 -0.51 0.67 2.89
C VAL A 80 -0.16 1.85 3.78
N ALA A 81 -0.74 3.01 3.49
CA ALA A 81 -0.51 4.22 4.28
C ALA A 81 -1.66 4.42 5.24
N TYR A 82 -1.33 4.84 6.45
CA TYR A 82 -2.29 5.04 7.52
C TYR A 82 -1.85 6.21 8.39
N PRO A 83 -2.80 6.85 9.12
CA PRO A 83 -2.44 8.00 9.95
C PRO A 83 -1.60 7.58 11.16
N LYS A 84 -0.61 8.39 11.46
CA LYS A 84 0.19 8.18 12.66
C LYS A 84 -0.65 8.37 13.91
N ALA A 85 -0.28 7.67 14.99
CA ALA A 85 -0.96 7.83 16.26
C ALA A 85 -0.88 9.26 16.78
N THR A 86 0.18 9.98 16.40
CA THR A 86 0.37 11.37 16.82
C THR A 86 -0.40 12.37 15.98
N SER A 87 -1.03 11.94 14.88
CA SER A 87 -1.81 12.83 14.05
C SER A 87 -3.19 13.07 14.67
N LYS A 88 -3.91 14.06 14.13
CA LYS A 88 -5.25 14.36 14.61
C LYS A 88 -6.33 13.47 14.02
N ILE A 89 -5.96 12.62 13.09
CA ILE A 89 -6.91 11.72 12.44
C ILE A 89 -7.15 10.51 13.35
N VAL A 90 -8.42 10.26 13.67
CA VAL A 90 -8.77 9.09 14.48
C VAL A 90 -8.67 7.85 13.61
N THR A 91 -7.95 6.86 14.11
CA THR A 91 -7.74 5.63 13.34
C THR A 91 -7.59 4.44 14.28
N ASP A 92 -8.01 3.26 13.79
CA ASP A 92 -7.77 2.00 14.48
C ASP A 92 -6.69 1.18 13.77
N LEU A 93 -5.96 1.80 12.83
CA LEU A 93 -4.98 1.10 12.00
C LEU A 93 -3.58 1.07 12.58
N ASN A 94 -3.46 1.14 13.90
CA ASN A 94 -2.15 1.07 14.55
C ASN A 94 -1.96 -0.21 15.35
N ARG A 95 -2.83 -1.17 15.17
CA ARG A 95 -2.76 -2.44 15.89
C ARG A 95 -2.31 -3.55 14.95
N GLU A 96 -1.69 -4.55 15.54
CA GLU A 96 -1.24 -5.70 14.78
C GLU A 96 -2.38 -6.38 14.03
N SER A 97 -3.54 -6.47 14.68
CA SER A 97 -4.71 -7.11 14.09
C SER A 97 -5.28 -6.36 12.89
N SER A 98 -4.90 -5.09 12.72
CA SER A 98 -5.37 -4.32 11.58
C SER A 98 -4.91 -4.90 10.25
N TRP A 99 -3.86 -5.70 10.26
CA TRP A 99 -3.27 -6.24 9.04
C TRP A 99 -3.68 -7.69 8.77
N ASN A 100 -4.65 -8.20 9.52
CA ASN A 100 -5.04 -9.61 9.41
C ASN A 100 -5.48 -10.02 8.01
N GLN A 101 -6.15 -9.13 7.28
CA GLN A 101 -6.56 -9.45 5.93
C GLN A 101 -5.35 -9.67 5.01
N LEU A 102 -4.30 -8.91 5.22
CA LEU A 102 -3.07 -9.06 4.45
C LEU A 102 -2.31 -10.31 4.85
N THR A 103 -2.13 -10.52 6.15
CA THR A 103 -1.39 -11.70 6.60
C THR A 103 -2.15 -12.98 6.29
N GLY A 104 -3.47 -12.96 6.39
CA GLY A 104 -4.29 -14.09 6.00
C GLY A 104 -4.24 -14.36 4.51
N GLY A 105 -3.93 -13.35 3.72
CA GLY A 105 -3.80 -13.49 2.28
C GLY A 105 -2.40 -13.84 1.81
N GLY A 106 -1.47 -14.10 2.74
CA GLY A 106 -0.12 -14.49 2.39
C GLY A 106 0.87 -13.35 2.27
N TYR A 107 0.56 -12.21 2.86
CA TYR A 107 1.47 -11.05 2.82
C TYR A 107 2.04 -10.78 4.20
N GLU A 108 3.22 -10.21 4.24
CA GLU A 108 3.84 -9.77 5.49
C GLU A 108 4.45 -8.39 5.30
N SER A 109 4.48 -7.63 6.38
CA SER A 109 5.09 -6.30 6.35
C SER A 109 6.61 -6.45 6.48
N ILE A 110 7.34 -5.71 5.65
CA ILE A 110 8.80 -5.80 5.64
C ILE A 110 9.49 -4.48 5.93
N GLU A 111 8.77 -3.37 5.85
CA GLU A 111 9.38 -2.06 6.01
C GLU A 111 8.34 -1.03 6.36
N ARG A 112 8.73 -0.05 7.18
CA ARG A 112 7.86 1.07 7.52
C ARG A 112 8.59 2.36 7.23
N ILE A 113 7.89 3.30 6.58
CA ILE A 113 8.44 4.62 6.30
C ILE A 113 7.45 5.68 6.75
N GLU A 114 7.92 6.92 6.83
CA GLU A 114 7.06 8.07 7.08
C GLU A 114 6.93 8.85 5.80
N LEU A 115 5.69 9.03 5.34
CA LEU A 115 5.44 9.82 4.15
C LEU A 115 5.49 11.31 4.46
N ASP A 116 4.88 11.70 5.58
CA ASP A 116 4.97 13.07 6.09
C ASP A 116 4.67 13.03 7.58
N HIS A 117 4.36 14.17 8.19
CA HIS A 117 4.12 14.20 9.63
C HIS A 117 2.75 13.65 10.04
N VAL A 118 1.90 13.32 9.08
CA VAL A 118 0.58 12.73 9.36
C VAL A 118 0.54 11.25 8.98
N TRP A 119 1.16 10.86 7.88
CA TRP A 119 1.00 9.53 7.30
C TRP A 119 2.25 8.68 7.40
N SER A 120 2.07 7.44 7.84
CA SER A 120 3.09 6.39 7.75
C SER A 120 2.66 5.39 6.69
N ALA A 121 3.59 4.60 6.20
CA ALA A 121 3.28 3.55 5.24
C ALA A 121 4.06 2.29 5.58
N LEU A 122 3.38 1.15 5.44
CA LEU A 122 3.99 -0.18 5.60
C LEU A 122 4.07 -0.84 4.23
N ARG A 123 5.22 -1.41 3.94
CA ARG A 123 5.39 -2.18 2.72
C ARG A 123 5.11 -3.64 3.00
N PHE A 124 4.30 -4.26 2.14
CA PHE A 124 3.95 -5.66 2.25
C PHE A 124 4.48 -6.44 1.06
N THR A 125 4.90 -7.67 1.31
CA THR A 125 5.36 -8.56 0.25
C THR A 125 4.73 -9.93 0.46
N ARG A 126 4.66 -10.71 -0.60
CA ARG A 126 4.12 -12.06 -0.48
C ARG A 126 5.09 -12.95 0.26
N CYS A 127 4.55 -13.79 1.13
CA CYS A 127 5.34 -14.77 1.82
C CYS A 127 5.67 -15.93 0.87
N GLU A 128 6.84 -16.52 1.07
CA GLU A 128 7.26 -17.67 0.29
C GLU A 128 6.73 -18.94 0.93
N MET A 129 5.42 -19.06 0.96
CA MET A 129 4.79 -20.14 1.71
C MET A 129 5.09 -21.49 1.13
N GLU A 130 5.17 -21.56 -0.14
CA GLU A 130 5.36 -22.84 -0.79
C GLU A 130 6.68 -23.50 -0.43
N ALA A 131 7.64 -22.73 -0.10
CA ALA A 131 8.92 -23.28 0.30
C ALA A 131 8.81 -24.12 1.56
N VAL A 132 7.76 -23.92 2.28
CA VAL A 132 7.60 -24.57 3.55
C VAL A 132 6.77 -25.79 3.44
N VAL A 133 5.94 -25.77 2.51
CA VAL A 133 4.95 -26.75 2.47
C VAL A 133 5.41 -28.07 2.10
N ASN A 134 6.20 -28.20 1.67
CA ASN A 134 6.48 -29.31 1.39
C ASN A 134 6.58 -30.21 1.87
N GLY A 135 6.53 -29.44 2.37
CA GLY A 135 6.77 -30.49 3.11
C GLY A 135 6.38 -31.61 2.72
#